data_37e5116245e126b2677953189dbd8588
#
_entry.id   37e5116245e126b2677953189dbd8588
#
_cell.length_a   1.000
_cell.length_b   1.000
_cell.length_c   1.000
_cell.angle_alpha   90.00
_cell.angle_beta   90.00
_cell.angle_gamma   90.00
#
_symmetry.space_group_name_H-M   'P 1'
#
loop_
_entity.id
_entity.type
_entity.pdbx_description
1 polymer ?
#
loop_
_entity_poly.entity_id
_entity_poly.type
_entity_poly.pdbx_seq_one_letter_code
_entity_poly.pdbx_strand_id
1 'polypeptide(L)'
;MDKNTGAEIEEIRPGSQADASGIAPGDVILSINGHKVNDTIDFMFFAGDGFLDMLVRRKDKRLSFRLQTEEGKDTGIALKPFKIKTCTNKCIFCFVGQLPKGLRRTLYIKDEDYRMSFLYGNYVTLTNLSPQDKKRIVEQRLSPIYISVHSTNNAVRKMILGNSK
;
A
#
# COMPACT_ATOMS: atom_id res chain seq x y z
N MET A 1 -15.19 12.70 10.54
CA MET A 1 -13.75 12.42 10.28
C MET A 1 -13.58 10.92 10.26
N ASP A 2 -13.15 10.37 9.14
CA ASP A 2 -12.99 8.92 8.97
C ASP A 2 -11.97 8.38 9.99
N LYS A 3 -12.46 7.53 10.90
CA LYS A 3 -11.62 6.87 11.93
C LYS A 3 -10.56 5.93 11.32
N ASN A 4 -10.62 5.72 10.01
CA ASN A 4 -9.83 4.71 9.30
C ASN A 4 -8.71 5.27 8.40
N THR A 5 -8.37 6.54 8.54
CA THR A 5 -7.31 7.18 7.77
C THR A 5 -5.99 7.20 8.53
N GLY A 6 -4.93 6.69 7.89
CA GLY A 6 -3.57 6.64 8.43
C GLY A 6 -2.95 5.26 8.33
N ALA A 7 -1.65 5.19 8.54
CA ALA A 7 -0.89 3.93 8.57
C ALA A 7 -0.61 3.52 10.02
N GLU A 8 -1.14 2.38 10.45
CA GLU A 8 -0.96 1.89 11.82
C GLU A 8 0.42 1.25 11.99
N ILE A 9 1.09 1.59 13.08
CA ILE A 9 2.38 1.03 13.46
C ILE A 9 2.16 -0.33 14.09
N GLU A 10 2.79 -1.36 13.53
CA GLU A 10 2.77 -2.73 14.05
C GLU A 10 3.86 -2.95 15.09
N GLU A 11 5.08 -2.51 14.75
CA GLU A 11 6.25 -2.73 15.59
C GLU A 11 7.20 -1.53 15.55
N ILE A 12 7.89 -1.31 16.66
CA ILE A 12 8.99 -0.35 16.78
C ILE A 12 10.24 -1.15 17.17
N ARG A 13 11.30 -1.00 16.40
CA ARG A 13 12.58 -1.64 16.70
C ARG A 13 13.22 -1.01 17.94
N PRO A 14 13.53 -1.79 18.98
CA PRO A 14 14.19 -1.30 20.19
C PRO A 14 15.50 -0.57 19.88
N GLY A 15 15.74 0.56 20.55
CA GLY A 15 16.93 1.40 20.34
C GLY A 15 16.94 2.20 19.05
N SER A 16 15.86 2.20 18.28
CA SER A 16 15.71 3.05 17.08
C SER A 16 15.36 4.50 17.46
N GLN A 17 15.43 5.40 16.49
CA GLN A 17 15.02 6.79 16.70
C GLN A 17 13.52 6.91 17.03
N ALA A 18 12.69 6.09 16.44
CA ALA A 18 11.25 6.03 16.76
C ALA A 18 11.02 5.61 18.21
N ASP A 19 11.76 4.61 18.70
CA ASP A 19 11.72 4.16 20.09
C ASP A 19 12.17 5.28 21.05
N ALA A 20 13.30 5.88 20.78
CA ALA A 20 13.82 7.00 21.58
C ALA A 20 12.87 8.22 21.62
N SER A 21 12.07 8.41 20.57
CA SER A 21 11.08 9.50 20.48
C SER A 21 9.76 9.18 21.21
N GLY A 22 9.58 7.96 21.71
CA GLY A 22 8.38 7.54 22.41
C GLY A 22 7.19 7.22 21.50
N ILE A 23 7.44 6.96 20.20
CA ILE A 23 6.45 6.38 19.29
C ILE A 23 6.24 4.92 19.70
N ALA A 24 5.01 4.42 19.61
CA ALA A 24 4.67 3.11 20.12
C ALA A 24 3.84 2.28 19.12
N PRO A 25 3.89 0.95 19.19
CA PRO A 25 2.98 0.09 18.46
C PRO A 25 1.51 0.45 18.74
N GLY A 26 0.67 0.40 17.70
CA GLY A 26 -0.73 0.82 17.76
C GLY A 26 -0.96 2.31 17.50
N ASP A 27 0.09 3.11 17.43
CA ASP A 27 -0.01 4.48 16.93
C ASP A 27 -0.39 4.48 15.43
N VAL A 28 -1.13 5.51 15.00
CA VAL A 28 -1.52 5.66 13.59
C VAL A 28 -0.89 6.92 13.03
N ILE A 29 0.00 6.77 12.06
CA ILE A 29 0.62 7.88 11.36
C ILE A 29 -0.43 8.53 10.45
N LEU A 30 -0.73 9.79 10.67
CA LEU A 30 -1.69 10.56 9.90
C LEU A 30 -1.02 11.34 8.76
N SER A 31 0.13 11.95 9.04
CA SER A 31 0.92 12.70 8.06
C SER A 31 2.40 12.73 8.41
N ILE A 32 3.22 12.94 7.38
CA ILE A 32 4.65 13.20 7.46
C ILE A 32 4.94 14.47 6.64
N ASN A 33 5.63 15.44 7.22
CA ASN A 33 5.97 16.72 6.58
C ASN A 33 4.75 17.41 5.93
N GLY A 34 3.57 17.31 6.58
CA GLY A 34 2.30 17.84 6.08
C GLY A 34 1.60 16.96 5.03
N HIS A 35 2.23 15.92 4.52
CA HIS A 35 1.65 14.99 3.54
C HIS A 35 0.94 13.83 4.23
N LYS A 36 -0.29 13.53 3.78
CA LYS A 36 -1.10 12.45 4.34
C LYS A 36 -0.45 11.09 4.05
N VAL A 37 -0.41 10.23 5.08
CA VAL A 37 0.10 8.86 4.98
C VAL A 37 -1.06 7.88 5.10
N ASN A 38 -1.26 7.03 4.09
CA ASN A 38 -2.35 6.05 4.06
C ASN A 38 -1.84 4.60 4.17
N ASP A 39 -0.62 4.34 3.76
CA ASP A 39 -0.02 3.01 3.75
C ASP A 39 1.52 3.07 3.73
N THR A 40 2.14 1.91 3.63
CA THR A 40 3.60 1.74 3.61
C THR A 40 4.28 2.50 2.47
N ILE A 41 3.64 2.62 1.30
CA ILE A 41 4.23 3.33 0.16
C ILE A 41 4.30 4.83 0.44
N ASP A 42 3.23 5.44 0.98
CA ASP A 42 3.27 6.84 1.39
C ASP A 42 4.34 7.07 2.44
N PHE A 43 4.43 6.16 3.42
CA PHE A 43 5.46 6.23 4.46
C PHE A 43 6.86 6.19 3.85
N MET A 44 7.17 5.22 3.00
CA MET A 44 8.49 5.08 2.35
C MET A 44 8.82 6.31 1.50
N PHE A 45 7.82 6.85 0.78
CA PHE A 45 8.00 7.99 -0.10
C PHE A 45 8.29 9.28 0.67
N PHE A 46 7.54 9.55 1.76
CA PHE A 46 7.70 10.78 2.55
C PHE A 46 8.75 10.67 3.67
N ALA A 47 9.20 9.45 4.00
CA ALA A 47 10.23 9.24 5.01
C ALA A 47 11.66 9.36 4.46
N GLY A 48 11.83 9.63 3.16
CA GLY A 48 13.13 9.81 2.52
C GLY A 48 13.86 11.12 2.87
N ASP A 49 13.15 12.09 3.44
CA ASP A 49 13.71 13.38 3.83
C ASP A 49 14.48 13.27 5.16
N GLY A 50 15.54 14.10 5.34
CA GLY A 50 16.40 14.05 6.53
C GLY A 50 15.71 14.40 7.86
N PHE A 51 14.50 15.02 7.82
CA PHE A 51 13.66 15.30 8.99
C PHE A 51 12.24 14.88 8.72
N LEU A 52 11.65 14.20 9.70
CA LEU A 52 10.25 13.76 9.65
C LEU A 52 9.45 14.47 10.74
N ASP A 53 8.64 15.44 10.36
CA ASP A 53 7.60 15.99 11.23
C ASP A 53 6.36 15.10 11.09
N MET A 54 6.17 14.21 12.05
CA MET A 54 5.08 13.22 12.02
C MET A 54 3.93 13.65 12.89
N LEU A 55 2.71 13.66 12.33
CA LEU A 55 1.48 13.74 13.11
C LEU A 55 0.94 12.32 13.30
N VAL A 56 0.78 11.94 14.54
CA VAL A 56 0.38 10.58 14.93
C VAL A 56 -0.89 10.64 15.79
N ARG A 57 -1.78 9.68 15.61
CA ARG A 57 -2.92 9.46 16.48
C ARG A 57 -2.66 8.29 17.43
N ARG A 58 -2.72 8.56 18.74
CA ARG A 58 -2.67 7.57 19.82
C ARG A 58 -3.98 7.59 20.56
N LYS A 59 -4.81 6.55 20.39
CA LYS A 59 -6.21 6.55 20.85
C LYS A 59 -6.96 7.77 20.27
N ASP A 60 -7.43 8.67 21.10
CA ASP A 60 -8.18 9.88 20.70
C ASP A 60 -7.31 11.16 20.66
N LYS A 61 -6.02 11.05 20.97
CA LYS A 61 -5.08 12.19 21.01
C LYS A 61 -4.25 12.25 19.73
N ARG A 62 -3.95 13.47 19.30
CA ARG A 62 -2.96 13.74 18.25
C ARG A 62 -1.66 14.17 18.91
N LEU A 63 -0.57 13.55 18.50
CA LEU A 63 0.78 13.79 18.99
C LEU A 63 1.67 14.14 17.80
N SER A 64 2.58 15.08 18.00
CA SER A 64 3.59 15.44 17.00
C SER A 64 4.94 14.91 17.44
N PHE A 65 5.63 14.24 16.53
CA PHE A 65 6.98 13.73 16.74
C PHE A 65 7.89 14.29 15.66
N ARG A 66 9.10 14.63 16.04
CA ARG A 66 10.15 15.00 15.11
C ARG A 66 11.27 13.98 15.19
N LEU A 67 11.55 13.35 14.07
CA LEU A 67 12.65 12.40 13.91
C LEU A 67 13.67 12.99 12.95
N GLN A 68 14.94 12.80 13.25
CA GLN A 68 16.02 13.12 12.32
C GLN A 68 16.45 11.80 11.68
N THR A 69 16.21 11.64 10.38
CA THR A 69 16.70 10.46 9.65
C THR A 69 18.04 10.75 9.05
N GLU A 70 18.94 9.79 9.15
CA GLU A 70 20.21 9.80 8.41
C GLU A 70 20.00 9.01 7.11
N GLU A 71 20.60 9.47 6.02
CA GLU A 71 20.53 8.79 4.74
C GLU A 71 20.95 7.32 4.87
N GLY A 72 20.10 6.41 4.40
CA GLY A 72 20.31 4.96 4.50
C GLY A 72 20.03 4.32 5.86
N LYS A 73 19.64 5.10 6.90
CA LYS A 73 19.20 4.54 8.18
C LYS A 73 17.68 4.44 8.24
N ASP A 74 17.23 3.26 8.61
CA ASP A 74 15.83 2.96 8.87
C ASP A 74 15.36 3.62 10.20
N THR A 75 14.16 4.22 10.17
CA THR A 75 13.52 4.84 11.35
C THR A 75 13.22 3.86 12.47
N GLY A 76 13.16 2.56 12.16
CA GLY A 76 12.76 1.49 13.07
C GLY A 76 11.25 1.31 13.20
N ILE A 77 10.46 1.91 12.30
CA ILE A 77 9.01 1.79 12.26
C ILE A 77 8.60 0.70 11.29
N ALA A 78 7.90 -0.34 11.75
CA ALA A 78 7.21 -1.31 10.93
C ALA A 78 5.70 -1.01 10.95
N LEU A 79 5.09 -0.94 9.76
CA LEU A 79 3.67 -0.65 9.61
C LEU A 79 2.87 -1.93 9.41
N LYS A 80 1.64 -1.96 9.94
CA LYS A 80 0.69 -3.02 9.63
C LYS A 80 0.44 -3.11 8.12
N PRO A 81 0.34 -4.33 7.56
CA PRO A 81 -0.01 -4.53 6.17
C PRO A 81 -1.32 -3.82 5.82
N PHE A 82 -1.34 -3.15 4.69
CA PHE A 82 -2.56 -2.54 4.17
C PHE A 82 -3.52 -3.61 3.61
N LYS A 83 -4.81 -3.30 3.61
CA LYS A 83 -5.81 -4.16 2.99
C LYS A 83 -5.62 -4.18 1.47
N ILE A 84 -5.43 -5.38 0.92
CA ILE A 84 -5.23 -5.61 -0.52
C ILE A 84 -6.53 -5.31 -1.27
N LYS A 85 -6.43 -4.62 -2.42
CA LYS A 85 -7.53 -4.44 -3.36
C LYS A 85 -7.76 -5.76 -4.11
N THR A 86 -9.00 -6.23 -4.08
CA THR A 86 -9.36 -7.49 -4.73
C THR A 86 -9.75 -7.28 -6.19
N CYS A 87 -9.46 -8.28 -7.01
CA CYS A 87 -9.82 -8.32 -8.43
C CYS A 87 -11.33 -8.51 -8.59
N THR A 88 -11.93 -7.70 -9.45
CA THR A 88 -13.34 -7.80 -9.84
C THR A 88 -13.56 -8.44 -11.21
N ASN A 89 -12.48 -8.81 -11.91
CA ASN A 89 -12.54 -9.43 -13.22
C ASN A 89 -13.11 -10.86 -13.14
N LYS A 90 -13.74 -11.28 -14.22
CA LYS A 90 -14.27 -12.64 -14.43
C LYS A 90 -13.53 -13.29 -15.60
N CYS A 91 -12.21 -13.29 -15.55
CA CYS A 91 -11.38 -13.81 -16.64
C CYS A 91 -11.69 -15.26 -16.94
N ILE A 92 -11.82 -15.61 -18.24
CA ILE A 92 -12.06 -16.99 -18.69
C ILE A 92 -10.90 -17.94 -18.33
N PHE A 93 -9.72 -17.40 -18.07
CA PHE A 93 -8.48 -18.13 -17.71
C PHE A 93 -8.04 -17.86 -16.25
N CYS A 94 -8.93 -17.38 -15.37
CA CYS A 94 -8.55 -17.04 -14.00
C CYS A 94 -8.04 -18.27 -13.24
N PHE A 95 -6.73 -18.36 -13.04
CA PHE A 95 -6.10 -19.50 -12.36
C PHE A 95 -6.57 -19.66 -10.90
N VAL A 96 -6.83 -18.55 -10.19
CA VAL A 96 -7.41 -18.61 -8.84
C VAL A 96 -8.82 -19.20 -8.86
N GLY A 97 -9.61 -18.87 -9.91
CA GLY A 97 -10.94 -19.42 -10.09
C GLY A 97 -10.98 -20.92 -10.44
N GLN A 98 -9.84 -21.46 -10.91
CA GLN A 98 -9.66 -22.87 -11.30
C GLN A 98 -9.08 -23.72 -10.15
N LEU A 99 -8.68 -23.11 -9.03
CA LEU A 99 -8.12 -23.86 -7.91
C LEU A 99 -9.15 -24.82 -7.29
N PRO A 100 -8.73 -26.05 -6.93
CA PRO A 100 -9.57 -26.97 -6.19
C PRO A 100 -10.10 -26.36 -4.91
N LYS A 101 -11.32 -26.73 -4.50
CA LYS A 101 -11.88 -26.30 -3.21
C LYS A 101 -11.12 -26.93 -2.04
N GLY A 102 -11.10 -26.24 -0.89
CA GLY A 102 -10.52 -26.77 0.36
C GLY A 102 -9.05 -26.48 0.59
N LEU A 103 -8.40 -25.70 -0.27
CA LEU A 103 -7.03 -25.23 -0.05
C LEU A 103 -6.99 -24.08 0.98
N ARG A 104 -5.78 -23.65 1.39
CA ARG A 104 -5.58 -22.52 2.29
C ARG A 104 -6.27 -21.26 1.75
N ARG A 105 -6.95 -20.52 2.61
CA ARG A 105 -7.71 -19.30 2.24
C ARG A 105 -6.86 -18.26 1.48
N THR A 106 -5.58 -18.16 1.82
CA THR A 106 -4.64 -17.22 1.19
C THR A 106 -4.43 -17.49 -0.30
N LEU A 107 -4.60 -18.73 -0.77
CA LEU A 107 -4.47 -19.10 -2.18
C LEU A 107 -5.65 -18.58 -3.04
N TYR A 108 -6.78 -18.24 -2.42
CA TYR A 108 -7.96 -17.74 -3.12
C TYR A 108 -8.03 -16.21 -3.17
N ILE A 109 -6.98 -15.53 -2.71
CA ILE A 109 -6.91 -14.07 -2.81
C ILE A 109 -6.66 -13.71 -4.26
N LYS A 110 -7.64 -13.05 -4.88
CA LYS A 110 -7.53 -12.43 -6.20
C LYS A 110 -7.05 -11.00 -6.01
N ASP A 111 -5.75 -10.79 -5.95
CA ASP A 111 -5.20 -9.45 -5.83
C ASP A 111 -5.26 -8.70 -7.18
N GLU A 112 -5.59 -7.45 -7.11
CA GLU A 112 -5.58 -6.48 -8.23
C GLU A 112 -5.12 -5.13 -7.66
N ASP A 113 -3.99 -5.17 -6.94
CA ASP A 113 -3.49 -4.02 -6.20
C ASP A 113 -2.14 -3.56 -6.78
N TYR A 114 -2.11 -2.38 -7.39
CA TYR A 114 -0.87 -1.82 -7.95
C TYR A 114 0.24 -1.66 -6.90
N ARG A 115 -0.11 -1.54 -5.61
CA ARG A 115 0.85 -1.47 -4.51
C ARG A 115 1.58 -2.80 -4.32
N MET A 116 0.85 -3.92 -4.46
CA MET A 116 1.45 -5.26 -4.44
C MET A 116 2.34 -5.48 -5.66
N SER A 117 1.97 -4.92 -6.82
CA SER A 117 2.83 -4.95 -8.00
C SER A 117 4.14 -4.20 -7.75
N PHE A 118 4.06 -2.99 -7.23
CA PHE A 118 5.23 -2.16 -6.94
C PHE A 118 6.15 -2.78 -5.86
N LEU A 119 5.58 -3.27 -4.76
CA LEU A 119 6.36 -3.77 -3.61
C LEU A 119 6.91 -5.19 -3.80
N TYR A 120 6.15 -6.05 -4.52
CA TYR A 120 6.43 -7.49 -4.56
C TYR A 120 6.46 -8.08 -5.97
N GLY A 121 6.26 -7.28 -7.00
CA GLY A 121 6.29 -7.73 -8.39
C GLY A 121 5.05 -8.50 -8.85
N ASN A 122 3.93 -8.40 -8.14
CA ASN A 122 2.70 -9.08 -8.55
C ASN A 122 2.17 -8.50 -9.86
N TYR A 123 1.67 -9.38 -10.75
CA TYR A 123 1.06 -8.94 -12.00
C TYR A 123 -0.38 -8.44 -11.76
N VAL A 124 -0.69 -7.26 -12.31
CA VAL A 124 -2.01 -6.63 -12.23
C VAL A 124 -2.55 -6.26 -13.61
N THR A 125 -3.85 -6.19 -13.76
CA THR A 125 -4.49 -5.78 -15.03
C THR A 125 -4.83 -4.30 -15.08
N LEU A 126 -4.74 -3.59 -13.95
CA LEU A 126 -5.10 -2.18 -13.73
C LEU A 126 -6.57 -1.84 -14.03
N THR A 127 -7.47 -2.83 -13.99
CA THR A 127 -8.90 -2.64 -14.31
C THR A 127 -9.69 -2.00 -13.19
N ASN A 128 -9.15 -1.93 -11.97
CA ASN A 128 -9.81 -1.37 -10.79
C ASN A 128 -9.19 -0.06 -10.28
N LEU A 129 -8.30 0.58 -11.07
CA LEU A 129 -7.68 1.83 -10.68
C LEU A 129 -8.70 2.99 -10.61
N SER A 130 -8.73 3.67 -9.48
CA SER A 130 -9.41 4.96 -9.35
C SER A 130 -8.57 6.10 -9.98
N PRO A 131 -9.18 7.26 -10.26
CA PRO A 131 -8.43 8.45 -10.69
C PRO A 131 -7.33 8.84 -9.68
N GLN A 132 -7.60 8.68 -8.39
CA GLN A 132 -6.66 8.96 -7.31
C GLN A 132 -5.48 7.99 -7.32
N ASP A 133 -5.71 6.70 -7.62
CA ASP A 133 -4.63 5.72 -7.76
C ASP A 133 -3.70 6.08 -8.92
N LYS A 134 -4.29 6.45 -10.07
CA LYS A 134 -3.52 6.87 -11.26
C LYS A 134 -2.65 8.09 -10.96
N LYS A 135 -3.24 9.09 -10.31
CA LYS A 135 -2.52 10.30 -9.89
C LYS A 135 -1.34 9.94 -8.97
N ARG A 136 -1.59 9.12 -7.94
CA ARG A 136 -0.57 8.68 -6.98
C ARG A 136 0.58 7.92 -7.64
N ILE A 137 0.27 6.99 -8.55
CA ILE A 137 1.29 6.22 -9.28
C ILE A 137 2.26 7.16 -10.00
N VAL A 138 1.74 8.20 -10.65
CA VAL A 138 2.55 9.18 -11.39
C VAL A 138 3.32 10.09 -10.43
N GLU A 139 2.67 10.67 -9.42
CA GLU A 139 3.28 11.61 -8.47
C GLU A 139 4.39 10.96 -7.65
N GLN A 140 4.17 9.73 -7.18
CA GLN A 140 5.16 8.99 -6.40
C GLN A 140 6.11 8.18 -7.28
N ARG A 141 6.00 8.27 -8.61
CA ARG A 141 6.86 7.56 -9.59
C ARG A 141 6.99 6.08 -9.28
N LEU A 142 5.87 5.41 -8.97
CA LEU A 142 5.86 4.00 -8.59
C LEU A 142 6.27 3.13 -9.78
N SER A 143 7.51 2.65 -9.79
CA SER A 143 8.10 1.85 -10.85
C SER A 143 9.13 0.88 -10.24
N PRO A 144 9.17 -0.38 -10.74
CA PRO A 144 8.32 -0.94 -11.80
C PRO A 144 6.92 -1.32 -11.31
N ILE A 145 5.94 -1.34 -12.24
CA ILE A 145 4.65 -1.99 -12.07
C ILE A 145 4.51 -3.04 -13.18
N TYR A 146 4.14 -4.27 -12.81
CA TYR A 146 4.04 -5.40 -13.72
C TYR A 146 2.60 -5.56 -14.21
N ILE A 147 2.37 -5.36 -15.51
CA ILE A 147 1.03 -5.28 -16.09
C ILE A 147 0.75 -6.48 -16.99
N SER A 148 -0.35 -7.19 -16.72
CA SER A 148 -0.91 -8.22 -17.59
C SER A 148 -1.84 -7.61 -18.63
N VAL A 149 -1.38 -7.48 -19.87
CA VAL A 149 -2.13 -6.79 -20.95
C VAL A 149 -3.16 -7.72 -21.61
N HIS A 150 -2.82 -8.98 -21.86
CA HIS A 150 -3.59 -10.03 -22.53
C HIS A 150 -3.95 -9.74 -23.99
N SER A 151 -4.38 -8.54 -24.32
CA SER A 151 -4.66 -8.10 -25.70
C SER A 151 -4.55 -6.58 -25.79
N THR A 152 -4.01 -6.09 -26.90
CA THR A 152 -4.01 -4.66 -27.25
C THR A 152 -5.34 -4.22 -27.88
N ASN A 153 -6.14 -5.17 -28.37
CA ASN A 153 -7.49 -4.90 -28.84
C ASN A 153 -8.43 -4.78 -27.63
N ASN A 154 -9.04 -3.62 -27.44
CA ASN A 154 -9.85 -3.33 -26.27
C ASN A 154 -11.10 -4.23 -26.16
N ALA A 155 -11.77 -4.54 -27.27
CA ALA A 155 -12.94 -5.40 -27.29
C ALA A 155 -12.57 -6.84 -26.87
N VAL A 156 -11.50 -7.37 -27.42
CA VAL A 156 -10.97 -8.68 -27.06
C VAL A 156 -10.53 -8.71 -25.60
N ARG A 157 -9.83 -7.65 -25.15
CA ARG A 157 -9.38 -7.54 -23.75
C ARG A 157 -10.55 -7.56 -22.76
N LYS A 158 -11.59 -6.78 -23.03
CA LYS A 158 -12.82 -6.76 -22.20
C LYS A 158 -13.50 -8.12 -22.15
N MET A 159 -13.62 -8.80 -23.28
CA MET A 159 -14.19 -10.13 -23.38
C MET A 159 -13.39 -11.14 -22.55
N ILE A 160 -12.08 -11.19 -22.71
CA ILE A 160 -11.18 -12.15 -22.02
C ILE A 160 -11.19 -11.91 -20.52
N LEU A 161 -11.14 -10.65 -20.07
CA LEU A 161 -11.16 -10.30 -18.65
C LEU A 161 -12.57 -10.38 -18.02
N GLY A 162 -13.62 -10.50 -18.82
CA GLY A 162 -15.01 -10.46 -18.35
C GLY A 162 -15.31 -9.16 -17.58
N ASN A 163 -14.76 -8.03 -18.05
CA ASN A 163 -14.89 -6.73 -17.42
C ASN A 163 -15.15 -5.66 -18.49
N SER A 164 -16.20 -4.87 -18.28
CA SER A 164 -16.62 -3.81 -19.20
C SER A 164 -15.85 -2.49 -19.08
N LYS A 165 -14.99 -2.38 -18.08
CA LYS A 165 -14.19 -1.17 -17.81
C LYS A 165 -12.97 -1.05 -18.68
#